data_463134a7ee31e025d8d04fa0170d060e
#
_entry.id   463134a7ee31e025d8d04fa0170d060e
#
_cell.length_a   1.000
_cell.length_b   1.000
_cell.length_c   1.000
_cell.angle_alpha   90.00
_cell.angle_beta   90.00
_cell.angle_gamma   90.00
#
_symmetry.space_group_name_H-M   'P 1'
#
loop_
_entity.id
_entity.type
_entity.pdbx_description
1 polymer ?
#
loop_
_entity_poly.entity_id
_entity_poly.type
_entity_poly.pdbx_seq_one_letter_code
_entity_poly.pdbx_strand_id
1 'polypeptide(L)'
;MIALTIASVVFGPRPARKANGFTYGPILEVAILFGGIFITMVPALALLEARGSELGLDQPWQFFLITGGLSSMLDNAPTYLTFLSTAMGLDFEQTGLVMLELTDGAVPEIFLVAISTAAVFMGANTYIGNGPNFMVKAIAEDSGYKMPSFFGFAAKAVVTLSPIYVAMVIYLIVV
;
A
#
# COMPACT_ATOMS: atom_id res chain seq x y z
N MET A 1 -14.72 5.52 15.98
CA MET A 1 -13.37 4.98 16.27
C MET A 1 -12.77 5.62 17.51
N ILE A 2 -12.48 6.94 17.56
CA ILE A 2 -11.83 7.63 18.70
C ILE A 2 -12.54 7.37 20.03
N ALA A 3 -13.86 7.50 20.10
CA ALA A 3 -14.63 7.25 21.32
C ALA A 3 -14.48 5.81 21.85
N LEU A 4 -14.46 4.82 20.95
CA LEU A 4 -14.24 3.41 21.31
C LEU A 4 -12.80 3.17 21.78
N THR A 5 -11.82 3.84 21.20
CA THR A 5 -10.42 3.78 21.65
C THR A 5 -10.29 4.34 23.08
N ILE A 6 -10.87 5.52 23.33
CA ILE A 6 -10.90 6.12 24.68
C ILE A 6 -11.61 5.20 25.67
N ALA A 7 -12.78 4.69 25.30
CA ALA A 7 -13.51 3.74 26.15
C ALA A 7 -12.69 2.48 26.47
N SER A 8 -12.00 1.91 25.47
CA SER A 8 -11.10 0.77 25.67
C SER A 8 -9.96 1.09 26.65
N VAL A 9 -9.36 2.27 26.56
CA VAL A 9 -8.28 2.69 27.46
C VAL A 9 -8.80 2.87 28.90
N VAL A 10 -9.98 3.50 29.05
CA VAL A 10 -10.57 3.83 30.37
C VAL A 10 -11.15 2.60 31.04
N PHE A 11 -11.96 1.81 30.32
CA PHE A 11 -12.73 0.68 30.87
C PHE A 11 -12.06 -0.68 30.65
N GLY A 12 -11.00 -0.76 29.84
CA GLY A 12 -10.33 -2.02 29.56
C GLY A 12 -9.64 -2.64 30.79
N PRO A 13 -9.51 -3.97 30.85
CA PRO A 13 -9.01 -4.70 32.03
C PRO A 13 -7.52 -4.44 32.24
N ARG A 14 -7.19 -3.52 33.15
CA ARG A 14 -5.81 -3.18 33.51
C ARG A 14 -4.96 -4.38 33.95
N PRO A 15 -5.49 -5.37 34.70
CA PRO A 15 -4.72 -6.56 35.09
C PRO A 15 -4.25 -7.38 33.90
N ALA A 16 -5.11 -7.56 32.88
CA ALA A 16 -4.75 -8.29 31.65
C ALA A 16 -3.65 -7.58 30.85
N ARG A 17 -3.71 -6.25 30.74
CA ARG A 17 -2.66 -5.46 30.07
C ARG A 17 -1.33 -5.59 30.80
N LYS A 18 -1.35 -5.54 32.14
CA LYS A 18 -0.13 -5.70 32.95
C LYS A 18 0.44 -7.11 32.84
N ALA A 19 -0.41 -8.14 32.86
CA ALA A 19 0.02 -9.52 32.70
C ALA A 19 0.63 -9.82 31.31
N ASN A 20 0.13 -9.16 30.27
CA ASN A 20 0.64 -9.30 28.90
C ASN A 20 1.81 -8.35 28.59
N GLY A 21 2.33 -7.58 29.55
CA GLY A 21 3.41 -6.63 29.32
C GLY A 21 3.04 -5.51 28.32
N PHE A 22 1.74 -5.18 28.20
CA PHE A 22 1.28 -4.21 27.21
C PHE A 22 1.91 -2.83 27.41
N THR A 23 2.53 -2.30 26.35
CA THR A 23 3.08 -0.94 26.29
C THR A 23 2.48 -0.16 25.12
N TYR A 24 2.50 1.16 25.21
CA TYR A 24 2.11 2.03 24.10
C TYR A 24 3.29 2.38 23.16
N GLY A 25 4.50 1.88 23.46
CA GLY A 25 5.71 2.15 22.67
C GLY A 25 5.54 1.87 21.19
N PRO A 26 5.18 0.63 20.77
CA PRO A 26 5.00 0.29 19.36
C PRO A 26 3.95 1.14 18.64
N ILE A 27 2.86 1.47 19.33
CA ILE A 27 1.78 2.30 18.74
C ILE A 27 2.26 3.73 18.52
N LEU A 28 3.00 4.30 19.48
CA LEU A 28 3.54 5.66 19.37
C LEU A 28 4.60 5.75 18.28
N GLU A 29 5.50 4.76 18.20
CA GLU A 29 6.52 4.67 17.15
C GLU A 29 5.88 4.65 15.76
N VAL A 30 4.87 3.80 15.57
CA VAL A 30 4.09 3.73 14.32
C VAL A 30 3.39 5.06 14.01
N ALA A 31 2.76 5.68 15.01
CA ALA A 31 2.05 6.95 14.81
C ALA A 31 3.00 8.08 14.37
N ILE A 32 4.18 8.19 14.97
CA ILE A 32 5.19 9.20 14.60
C ILE A 32 5.72 8.93 13.19
N LEU A 33 6.06 7.67 12.89
CA LEU A 33 6.55 7.29 11.56
C LEU A 33 5.53 7.60 10.47
N PHE A 34 4.29 7.17 10.64
CA PHE A 34 3.24 7.42 9.65
C PHE A 34 2.90 8.90 9.52
N GLY A 35 2.90 9.65 10.61
CA GLY A 35 2.77 11.12 10.56
C GLY A 35 3.83 11.74 9.67
N GLY A 36 5.09 11.34 9.80
CA GLY A 36 6.19 11.77 8.94
C GLY A 36 5.99 11.35 7.48
N ILE A 37 5.64 10.09 7.23
CA ILE A 37 5.39 9.56 5.89
C ILE A 37 4.26 10.34 5.20
N PHE A 38 3.10 10.54 5.86
CA PHE A 38 1.98 11.25 5.27
C PHE A 38 2.32 12.70 4.90
N ILE A 39 3.07 13.40 5.73
CA ILE A 39 3.51 14.77 5.44
C ILE A 39 4.43 14.80 4.20
N THR A 40 5.41 13.89 4.13
CA THR A 40 6.38 13.86 3.03
C THR A 40 5.80 13.31 1.72
N MET A 41 4.73 12.53 1.80
CA MET A 41 4.06 11.93 0.65
C MET A 41 3.21 12.94 -0.15
N VAL A 42 2.66 13.96 0.51
CA VAL A 42 1.77 14.95 -0.15
C VAL A 42 2.38 15.55 -1.42
N PRO A 43 3.63 16.10 -1.43
CA PRO A 43 4.20 16.65 -2.66
C PRO A 43 4.50 15.58 -3.73
N ALA A 44 4.84 14.36 -3.33
CA ALA A 44 5.09 13.27 -4.26
C ALA A 44 3.81 12.85 -5.00
N LEU A 45 2.70 12.73 -4.29
CA LEU A 45 1.39 12.43 -4.88
C LEU A 45 0.89 13.57 -5.76
N ALA A 46 1.01 14.82 -5.32
CA ALA A 46 0.62 15.97 -6.13
C ALA A 46 1.42 16.05 -7.44
N LEU A 47 2.71 15.71 -7.43
CA LEU A 47 3.52 15.64 -8.64
C LEU A 47 3.05 14.52 -9.56
N LEU A 48 2.75 13.35 -9.02
CA LEU A 48 2.28 12.19 -9.78
C LEU A 48 0.88 12.45 -10.38
N GLU A 49 -0.02 13.08 -9.63
CA GLU A 49 -1.32 13.50 -10.13
C GLU A 49 -1.22 14.53 -11.26
N ALA A 50 -0.32 15.53 -11.10
CA ALA A 50 -0.12 16.58 -12.11
C ALA A 50 0.56 16.09 -13.39
N ARG A 51 1.42 15.06 -13.32
CA ARG A 51 2.25 14.58 -14.43
C ARG A 51 2.08 13.10 -14.74
N GLY A 52 1.08 12.44 -14.16
CA GLY A 52 0.84 11.01 -14.36
C GLY A 52 0.65 10.62 -15.83
N SER A 53 -0.03 11.46 -16.61
CA SER A 53 -0.22 11.27 -18.06
C SER A 53 1.09 11.37 -18.87
N GLU A 54 2.10 12.08 -18.36
CA GLU A 54 3.41 12.19 -19.01
C GLU A 54 4.27 10.92 -18.85
N LEU A 55 3.86 9.98 -17.96
CA LEU A 55 4.58 8.73 -17.72
C LEU A 55 4.54 7.77 -18.91
N GLY A 56 3.65 8.01 -19.89
CA GLY A 56 3.51 7.17 -21.08
C GLY A 56 3.06 5.74 -20.75
N LEU A 57 2.25 5.60 -19.69
CA LEU A 57 1.69 4.32 -19.28
C LEU A 57 0.39 4.08 -20.06
N ASP A 58 0.37 3.03 -20.87
CA ASP A 58 -0.77 2.67 -21.73
C ASP A 58 -1.17 1.19 -21.58
N GLN A 59 -0.38 0.39 -20.84
CA GLN A 59 -0.61 -1.03 -20.67
C GLN A 59 -0.87 -1.41 -19.21
N PRO A 60 -1.78 -2.37 -18.93
CA PRO A 60 -2.10 -2.79 -17.54
C PRO A 60 -0.89 -3.29 -16.76
N TRP A 61 0.02 -4.03 -17.38
CA TRP A 61 1.22 -4.55 -16.73
C TRP A 61 2.19 -3.43 -16.30
N GLN A 62 2.24 -2.31 -17.04
CA GLN A 62 3.03 -1.13 -16.66
C GLN A 62 2.44 -0.48 -15.41
N PHE A 63 1.11 -0.31 -15.37
CA PHE A 63 0.41 0.16 -14.18
C PHE A 63 0.67 -0.75 -12.99
N PHE A 64 0.64 -2.07 -13.17
CA PHE A 64 0.95 -3.03 -12.11
C PHE A 64 2.36 -2.81 -11.54
N LEU A 65 3.38 -2.74 -12.39
CA LEU A 65 4.77 -2.62 -11.92
C LEU A 65 5.05 -1.27 -11.24
N ILE A 66 4.57 -0.17 -11.81
CA ILE A 66 4.86 1.17 -11.28
C ILE A 66 4.04 1.44 -10.03
N THR A 67 2.74 1.14 -10.03
CA THR A 67 1.89 1.24 -8.84
C THR A 67 2.49 0.40 -7.70
N GLY A 68 2.87 -0.84 -7.97
CA GLY A 68 3.42 -1.73 -6.97
C GLY A 68 4.79 -1.28 -6.47
N GLY A 69 5.66 -0.81 -7.35
CA GLY A 69 6.95 -0.23 -6.96
C GLY A 69 6.80 0.95 -6.00
N LEU A 70 5.89 1.86 -6.31
CA LEU A 70 5.58 3.01 -5.44
C LEU A 70 4.86 2.58 -4.16
N SER A 71 3.90 1.65 -4.22
CA SER A 71 3.21 1.13 -3.04
C SER A 71 4.15 0.39 -2.08
N SER A 72 5.28 -0.12 -2.56
CA SER A 72 6.31 -0.68 -1.69
C SER A 72 6.96 0.36 -0.76
N MET A 73 6.89 1.63 -1.11
CA MET A 73 7.50 2.75 -0.37
C MET A 73 6.47 3.72 0.20
N LEU A 74 5.31 3.82 -0.43
CA LEU A 74 4.18 4.66 -0.03
C LEU A 74 3.05 3.76 0.45
N ASP A 75 2.10 4.33 1.22
CA ASP A 75 0.92 3.57 1.65
C ASP A 75 0.02 3.19 0.46
N ASN A 76 -0.68 2.05 0.59
CA ASN A 76 -1.48 1.46 -0.48
C ASN A 76 -2.59 2.40 -0.99
N ALA A 77 -3.36 3.01 -0.08
CA ALA A 77 -4.54 3.77 -0.45
C ALA A 77 -4.25 5.01 -1.31
N PRO A 78 -3.33 5.92 -0.93
CA PRO A 78 -3.02 7.06 -1.77
C PRO A 78 -2.37 6.66 -3.09
N THR A 79 -1.52 5.63 -3.10
CA THR A 79 -0.90 5.12 -4.34
C THR A 79 -1.98 4.58 -5.28
N TYR A 80 -2.91 3.77 -4.77
CA TYR A 80 -4.05 3.26 -5.53
C TYR A 80 -4.86 4.40 -6.16
N LEU A 81 -5.28 5.39 -5.36
CA LEU A 81 -6.12 6.49 -5.84
C LEU A 81 -5.43 7.31 -6.93
N THR A 82 -4.14 7.57 -6.79
CA THR A 82 -3.38 8.35 -7.78
C THR A 82 -3.28 7.62 -9.12
N PHE A 83 -2.94 6.33 -9.12
CA PHE A 83 -2.86 5.57 -10.36
C PHE A 83 -4.23 5.28 -10.96
N LEU A 84 -5.28 5.15 -10.16
CA LEU A 84 -6.64 5.07 -10.65
C LEU A 84 -7.04 6.36 -11.37
N SER A 85 -6.78 7.53 -10.78
CA SER A 85 -7.03 8.82 -11.43
C SER A 85 -6.22 8.97 -12.72
N THR A 86 -4.97 8.51 -12.73
CA THR A 86 -4.13 8.50 -13.95
C THR A 86 -4.73 7.61 -15.03
N ALA A 87 -5.19 6.42 -14.69
CA ALA A 87 -5.83 5.49 -15.64
C ALA A 87 -7.14 6.06 -16.19
N MET A 88 -7.98 6.68 -15.36
CA MET A 88 -9.22 7.34 -15.81
C MET A 88 -8.98 8.50 -16.76
N GLY A 89 -7.78 9.09 -16.76
CA GLY A 89 -7.40 10.13 -17.70
C GLY A 89 -6.91 9.63 -19.07
N LEU A 90 -6.81 8.32 -19.27
CA LEU A 90 -6.43 7.73 -20.55
C LEU A 90 -7.65 7.58 -21.46
N ASP A 91 -7.41 7.65 -22.78
CA ASP A 91 -8.44 7.45 -23.79
C ASP A 91 -8.54 5.96 -24.17
N PHE A 92 -9.65 5.33 -23.82
CA PHE A 92 -9.92 3.92 -24.08
C PHE A 92 -11.02 3.69 -25.12
N GLU A 93 -11.53 4.73 -25.80
CA GLU A 93 -12.72 4.62 -26.67
C GLU A 93 -12.62 3.59 -27.80
N GLN A 94 -11.41 3.14 -28.14
CA GLN A 94 -11.19 2.22 -29.26
C GLN A 94 -10.70 0.82 -28.87
N THR A 95 -10.63 0.48 -27.61
CA THR A 95 -9.94 -0.74 -27.15
C THR A 95 -10.82 -1.99 -27.03
N GLY A 96 -12.15 -1.85 -27.07
CA GLY A 96 -13.07 -2.98 -26.88
C GLY A 96 -13.01 -3.63 -25.51
N LEU A 97 -12.36 -2.98 -24.54
CA LEU A 97 -12.23 -3.46 -23.16
C LEU A 97 -13.52 -3.31 -22.38
N VAL A 98 -13.73 -4.17 -21.39
CA VAL A 98 -14.85 -4.05 -20.45
C VAL A 98 -14.60 -2.83 -19.56
N MET A 99 -15.44 -1.79 -19.69
CA MET A 99 -15.36 -0.58 -18.90
C MET A 99 -16.18 -0.68 -17.63
N LEU A 100 -15.59 -0.22 -16.53
CA LEU A 100 -16.26 -0.06 -15.24
C LEU A 100 -16.52 1.41 -15.00
N GLU A 101 -17.79 1.75 -14.78
CA GLU A 101 -18.21 3.11 -14.41
C GLU A 101 -17.97 3.33 -12.92
N LEU A 102 -17.21 4.36 -12.59
CA LEU A 102 -16.93 4.80 -11.23
C LEU A 102 -17.55 6.19 -11.02
N THR A 103 -17.59 6.67 -9.77
CA THR A 103 -18.17 7.97 -9.43
C THR A 103 -17.52 9.13 -10.19
N ASP A 104 -16.22 9.06 -10.42
CA ASP A 104 -15.40 10.14 -10.97
C ASP A 104 -14.93 9.88 -12.41
N GLY A 105 -15.36 8.78 -13.05
CA GLY A 105 -14.98 8.43 -14.42
C GLY A 105 -15.16 6.95 -14.73
N ALA A 106 -14.62 6.52 -15.87
CA ALA A 106 -14.65 5.11 -16.26
C ALA A 106 -13.22 4.60 -16.47
N VAL A 107 -13.00 3.32 -16.18
CA VAL A 107 -11.70 2.66 -16.35
C VAL A 107 -11.91 1.22 -16.80
N PRO A 108 -11.06 0.67 -17.69
CA PRO A 108 -11.15 -0.74 -18.02
C PRO A 108 -10.89 -1.62 -16.79
N GLU A 109 -11.68 -2.68 -16.65
CA GLU A 109 -11.59 -3.64 -15.54
C GLU A 109 -10.15 -4.13 -15.33
N ILE A 110 -9.43 -4.44 -16.41
CA ILE A 110 -8.07 -4.96 -16.35
C ILE A 110 -7.07 -3.96 -15.72
N PHE A 111 -7.24 -2.66 -15.95
CA PHE A 111 -6.42 -1.62 -15.32
C PHE A 111 -6.73 -1.51 -13.83
N LEU A 112 -8.02 -1.60 -13.45
CA LEU A 112 -8.43 -1.59 -12.05
C LEU A 112 -7.87 -2.81 -11.30
N VAL A 113 -7.91 -3.99 -11.92
CA VAL A 113 -7.28 -5.21 -11.39
C VAL A 113 -5.78 -5.02 -11.23
N ALA A 114 -5.10 -4.49 -12.24
CA ALA A 114 -3.67 -4.24 -12.19
C ALA A 114 -3.28 -3.31 -11.04
N ILE A 115 -3.93 -2.15 -10.94
CA ILE A 115 -3.65 -1.13 -9.93
C ILE A 115 -3.96 -1.64 -8.51
N SER A 116 -5.12 -2.25 -8.31
CA SER A 116 -5.55 -2.71 -6.99
C SER A 116 -4.69 -3.87 -6.47
N THR A 117 -4.39 -4.85 -7.31
CA THR A 117 -3.53 -5.97 -6.92
C THR A 117 -2.09 -5.53 -6.68
N ALA A 118 -1.57 -4.62 -7.51
CA ALA A 118 -0.24 -4.05 -7.32
C ALA A 118 -0.11 -3.31 -5.99
N ALA A 119 -1.05 -2.41 -5.71
CA ALA A 119 -1.06 -1.60 -4.49
C ALA A 119 -1.05 -2.48 -3.22
N VAL A 120 -1.83 -3.56 -3.22
CA VAL A 120 -1.94 -4.46 -2.07
C VAL A 120 -0.75 -5.42 -1.99
N PHE A 121 -0.42 -6.12 -3.08
CA PHE A 121 0.61 -7.17 -3.04
C PHE A 121 2.01 -6.61 -2.83
N MET A 122 2.38 -5.55 -3.55
CA MET A 122 3.70 -4.98 -3.43
C MET A 122 3.85 -4.04 -2.23
N GLY A 123 2.75 -3.56 -1.63
CA GLY A 123 2.77 -2.91 -0.33
C GLY A 123 3.32 -3.81 0.79
N ALA A 124 3.28 -5.14 0.61
CA ALA A 124 3.89 -6.10 1.52
C ALA A 124 5.43 -6.19 1.41
N ASN A 125 6.05 -5.59 0.40
CA ASN A 125 7.49 -5.71 0.15
C ASN A 125 8.36 -5.02 1.21
N THR A 126 7.86 -4.02 1.90
CA THR A 126 8.62 -3.28 2.91
C THR A 126 7.82 -3.11 4.20
N TYR A 127 8.50 -2.67 5.25
CA TYR A 127 7.82 -2.36 6.52
C TYR A 127 6.92 -1.12 6.42
N ILE A 128 7.20 -0.20 5.51
CA ILE A 128 6.48 1.07 5.35
C ILE A 128 5.45 1.05 4.22
N GLY A 129 5.48 0.05 3.35
CA GLY A 129 4.53 -0.09 2.24
C GLY A 129 3.08 -0.36 2.69
N ASN A 130 2.87 -0.80 3.93
CA ASN A 130 1.56 -0.77 4.58
C ASN A 130 1.70 -0.71 6.11
N GLY A 131 0.72 -0.08 6.77
CA GLY A 131 0.71 0.13 8.22
C GLY A 131 0.84 -1.15 9.06
N PRO A 132 0.11 -2.23 8.75
CA PRO A 132 0.22 -3.49 9.49
C PRO A 132 1.61 -4.08 9.55
N ASN A 133 2.41 -4.03 8.48
CA ASN A 133 3.77 -4.58 8.47
C ASN A 133 4.68 -3.90 9.50
N PHE A 134 4.63 -2.57 9.54
CA PHE A 134 5.44 -1.81 10.48
C PHE A 134 4.98 -2.02 11.93
N MET A 135 3.67 -2.07 12.15
CA MET A 135 3.11 -2.32 13.48
C MET A 135 3.51 -3.71 14.01
N VAL A 136 3.42 -4.74 13.17
CA VAL A 136 3.85 -6.12 13.55
C VAL A 136 5.34 -6.15 13.87
N LYS A 137 6.18 -5.46 13.08
CA LYS A 137 7.60 -5.33 13.37
C LYS A 137 7.83 -4.69 14.74
N ALA A 138 7.21 -3.54 15.01
CA ALA A 138 7.37 -2.82 16.26
C ALA A 138 6.92 -3.67 17.46
N ILE A 139 5.80 -4.38 17.37
CA ILE A 139 5.29 -5.28 18.42
C ILE A 139 6.25 -6.46 18.65
N ALA A 140 6.79 -7.05 17.57
CA ALA A 140 7.73 -8.16 17.69
C ALA A 140 9.02 -7.73 18.38
N GLU A 141 9.56 -6.57 18.03
CA GLU A 141 10.77 -6.02 18.65
C GLU A 141 10.54 -5.65 20.13
N ASP A 142 9.41 -5.05 20.47
CA ASP A 142 9.01 -4.77 21.86
C ASP A 142 8.85 -6.07 22.68
N SER A 143 8.46 -7.16 22.04
CA SER A 143 8.37 -8.50 22.63
C SER A 143 9.70 -9.25 22.68
N GLY A 144 10.82 -8.63 22.29
CA GLY A 144 12.17 -9.20 22.34
C GLY A 144 12.57 -10.03 21.13
N TYR A 145 11.78 -10.08 20.05
CA TYR A 145 12.13 -10.75 18.81
C TYR A 145 12.93 -9.83 17.88
N LYS A 146 14.09 -10.29 17.45
CA LYS A 146 14.94 -9.53 16.51
C LYS A 146 14.36 -9.64 15.09
N MET A 147 13.84 -8.55 14.59
CA MET A 147 13.35 -8.47 13.20
C MET A 147 14.47 -8.14 12.23
N PRO A 148 14.37 -8.55 10.94
CA PRO A 148 15.31 -8.18 9.90
C PRO A 148 15.44 -6.66 9.73
N SER A 149 16.59 -6.18 9.24
CA SER A 149 16.73 -4.79 8.83
C SER A 149 15.73 -4.46 7.70
N PHE A 150 15.49 -3.18 7.45
CA PHE A 150 14.58 -2.72 6.39
C PHE A 150 14.87 -3.37 5.04
N PHE A 151 16.11 -3.27 4.57
CA PHE A 151 16.52 -3.88 3.29
C PHE A 151 16.57 -5.41 3.34
N GLY A 152 16.88 -5.99 4.49
CA GLY A 152 16.87 -7.45 4.68
C GLY A 152 15.44 -8.02 4.61
N PHE A 153 14.46 -7.31 5.14
CA PHE A 153 13.05 -7.67 4.99
C PHE A 153 12.60 -7.51 3.54
N ALA A 154 12.86 -6.35 2.94
CA ALA A 154 12.45 -6.04 1.57
C ALA A 154 13.00 -7.07 0.56
N ALA A 155 14.28 -7.42 0.66
CA ALA A 155 14.88 -8.43 -0.21
C ALA A 155 14.19 -9.80 -0.07
N LYS A 156 13.94 -10.25 1.16
CA LYS A 156 13.24 -11.52 1.42
C LYS A 156 11.79 -11.48 0.89
N ALA A 157 11.06 -10.40 1.13
CA ALA A 157 9.69 -10.23 0.67
C ALA A 157 9.61 -10.27 -0.86
N VAL A 158 10.44 -9.48 -1.54
CA VAL A 158 10.49 -9.43 -3.02
C VAL A 158 10.82 -10.82 -3.61
N VAL A 159 11.83 -11.51 -3.09
CA VAL A 159 12.18 -12.85 -3.58
C VAL A 159 11.04 -13.84 -3.34
N THR A 160 10.41 -13.80 -2.16
CA THR A 160 9.32 -14.73 -1.83
C THR A 160 8.07 -14.48 -2.68
N LEU A 161 7.74 -13.21 -2.95
CA LEU A 161 6.53 -12.82 -3.68
C LEU A 161 6.75 -12.73 -5.20
N SER A 162 8.00 -12.75 -5.68
CA SER A 162 8.32 -12.64 -7.11
C SER A 162 7.57 -13.65 -8.02
N PRO A 163 7.34 -14.92 -7.65
CA PRO A 163 6.55 -15.82 -8.49
C PRO A 163 5.11 -15.32 -8.73
N ILE A 164 4.50 -14.70 -7.71
CA ILE A 164 3.16 -14.12 -7.82
C ILE A 164 3.19 -12.89 -8.74
N TYR A 165 4.22 -12.04 -8.61
CA TYR A 165 4.37 -10.87 -9.47
C TYR A 165 4.56 -11.24 -10.93
N VAL A 166 5.39 -12.25 -11.20
CA VAL A 166 5.60 -12.76 -12.56
C VAL A 166 4.29 -13.34 -13.13
N ALA A 167 3.56 -14.12 -12.35
CA ALA A 167 2.28 -14.67 -12.77
C ALA A 167 1.26 -13.56 -13.10
N MET A 168 1.20 -12.50 -12.28
CA MET A 168 0.34 -11.35 -12.54
C MET A 168 0.74 -10.59 -13.79
N VAL A 169 2.02 -10.34 -14.01
CA VAL A 169 2.50 -9.67 -15.23
C VAL A 169 2.16 -10.49 -16.46
N ILE A 170 2.38 -11.81 -16.44
CA ILE A 170 2.00 -12.69 -17.56
C ILE A 170 0.50 -12.63 -17.82
N TYR A 171 -0.32 -12.69 -16.78
CA TYR A 171 -1.77 -12.56 -16.90
C TYR A 171 -2.16 -11.24 -17.55
N LEU A 172 -1.60 -10.10 -17.10
CA LEU A 172 -1.91 -8.77 -17.60
C LEU A 172 -1.38 -8.49 -19.03
N ILE A 173 -0.46 -9.31 -19.53
CA ILE A 173 0.02 -9.24 -20.92
C ILE A 173 -0.86 -10.08 -21.86
N VAL A 174 -1.39 -11.19 -21.36
CA VAL A 174 -2.13 -12.17 -22.18
C VAL A 174 -3.62 -11.82 -22.34
N VAL A 175 -4.20 -11.19 -21.31
CA VAL A 175 -5.60 -10.76 -21.28
C VAL A 175 -5.77 -9.39 -21.91
#